data_00fd37bb75d6f2bee8932c9b8da59a85
#
_entry.id   00fd37bb75d6f2bee8932c9b8da59a85
#
_cell.length_a   1.000
_cell.length_b   1.000
_cell.length_c   1.000
_cell.angle_alpha   90.00
_cell.angle_beta   90.00
_cell.angle_gamma   90.00
#
_symmetry.space_group_name_H-M   'P 1'
#
loop_
_entity.id
_entity.type
_entity.pdbx_description
1 polymer ?
#
loop_
_entity_poly.entity_id
_entity_poly.type
_entity_poly.pdbx_seq_one_letter_code
_entity_poly.pdbx_strand_id
1 'polypeptide(L)'
;MKKIACALALPLFLLQACVTQFHNADTGQPEVETAPNASVASIVQCLTDEAKKHDAPFKSTPIPQGTMLEFGDSNVIKVRFDNGATEYRFYPGQRHVGNLWLEGASKKCAPAS
;
A
#
# COMPACT_ATOMS: atom_id res chain seq x y z
N MET A 1 3.68 41.06 19.81
CA MET A 1 4.32 41.19 18.68
C MET A 1 4.95 40.00 18.23
N LYS A 2 5.98 39.59 18.84
CA LYS A 2 6.66 38.43 18.43
C LYS A 2 5.84 37.22 18.41
N LYS A 3 4.94 37.10 19.36
CA LYS A 3 4.05 35.97 19.41
C LYS A 3 3.20 35.83 18.21
N ILE A 4 2.83 36.95 17.65
CA ILE A 4 2.02 36.93 16.46
C ILE A 4 2.75 36.28 15.34
N ALA A 5 4.03 36.55 15.20
CA ALA A 5 4.79 35.96 14.15
C ALA A 5 4.87 34.45 14.32
N CYS A 6 5.02 34.00 15.55
CA CYS A 6 5.05 32.56 15.77
C CYS A 6 3.74 31.90 15.40
N ALA A 7 2.64 32.54 15.70
CA ALA A 7 1.35 31.99 15.37
C ALA A 7 1.19 31.82 13.86
N LEU A 8 1.73 32.74 13.10
CA LEU A 8 1.65 32.65 11.66
C LEU A 8 2.43 31.49 11.10
N ALA A 9 3.50 31.13 11.76
CA ALA A 9 4.31 30.03 11.27
C ALA A 9 3.64 28.67 11.43
N LEU A 10 2.83 28.51 12.45
CA LEU A 10 2.21 27.21 12.71
C LEU A 10 1.39 26.66 11.56
N PRO A 11 0.51 27.44 10.94
CA PRO A 11 -0.29 26.91 9.84
C PRO A 11 0.55 26.37 8.70
N LEU A 12 1.68 26.97 8.46
CA LEU A 12 2.55 26.51 7.38
C LEU A 12 3.10 25.13 7.64
N PHE A 13 3.47 24.86 8.88
CA PHE A 13 3.96 23.54 9.21
C PHE A 13 2.90 22.49 9.04
N LEU A 14 1.67 22.79 9.39
CA LEU A 14 0.60 21.84 9.23
C LEU A 14 0.36 21.49 7.77
N LEU A 15 0.44 22.47 6.91
CA LEU A 15 0.28 22.23 5.49
C LEU A 15 1.36 21.33 4.94
N GLN A 16 2.58 21.54 5.38
CA GLN A 16 3.68 20.69 4.93
C GLN A 16 3.49 19.26 5.36
N ALA A 17 3.01 19.06 6.57
CA ALA A 17 2.77 17.71 7.05
C ALA A 17 1.72 17.00 6.19
N CYS A 18 0.69 17.68 5.80
CA CYS A 18 -0.33 17.09 4.95
C CYS A 18 0.24 16.67 3.60
N VAL A 19 1.05 17.52 3.01
CA VAL A 19 1.66 17.19 1.72
C VAL A 19 2.53 15.96 1.84
N THR A 20 3.28 15.87 2.92
CA THR A 20 4.14 14.72 3.14
C THR A 20 3.34 13.44 3.21
N GLN A 21 2.19 13.48 3.84
CA GLN A 21 1.35 12.29 3.98
C GLN A 21 0.86 11.77 2.64
N PHE A 22 0.62 12.63 1.68
CA PHE A 22 0.18 12.18 0.38
C PHE A 22 1.16 11.25 -0.31
N HIS A 23 2.42 11.37 0.01
CA HIS A 23 3.45 10.58 -0.65
C HIS A 23 3.85 9.34 0.14
N ASN A 24 3.15 9.06 1.22
CA ASN A 24 3.48 7.91 2.05
C ASN A 24 2.29 6.97 2.12
N ALA A 25 2.39 5.85 1.42
CA ALA A 25 1.30 4.88 1.35
C ALA A 25 0.91 4.32 2.72
N ASP A 26 1.86 4.29 3.67
CA ASP A 26 1.56 3.75 4.99
C ASP A 26 0.60 4.63 5.79
N THR A 27 0.44 5.89 5.43
CA THR A 27 -0.43 6.79 6.16
C THR A 27 -1.83 6.82 5.60
N GLY A 28 -2.07 6.20 4.44
CA GLY A 28 -3.38 6.16 3.85
C GLY A 28 -4.21 5.01 4.41
N GLN A 29 -5.49 5.01 4.05
CA GLN A 29 -6.39 3.92 4.41
C GLN A 29 -6.27 2.83 3.36
N PRO A 30 -5.90 1.61 3.71
CA PRO A 30 -5.90 0.54 2.73
C PRO A 30 -7.33 0.18 2.34
N GLU A 31 -7.52 -0.19 1.09
CA GLU A 31 -8.82 -0.67 0.63
C GLU A 31 -9.04 -2.11 1.06
N VAL A 32 -7.97 -2.91 1.09
CA VAL A 32 -8.02 -4.28 1.58
C VAL A 32 -6.95 -4.41 2.65
N GLU A 33 -7.35 -4.92 3.81
CA GLU A 33 -6.41 -5.17 4.89
C GLU A 33 -6.80 -6.49 5.54
N THR A 34 -5.90 -7.47 5.47
CA THR A 34 -6.19 -8.80 6.00
C THR A 34 -4.97 -9.34 6.73
N ALA A 35 -5.21 -10.36 7.54
CA ALA A 35 -4.16 -11.17 8.18
C ALA A 35 -4.31 -12.59 7.66
N PRO A 36 -3.86 -12.85 6.42
CA PRO A 36 -4.09 -14.14 5.81
C PRO A 36 -3.24 -15.23 6.44
N ASN A 37 -3.75 -16.46 6.34
CA ASN A 37 -3.03 -17.61 6.85
C ASN A 37 -2.15 -18.19 5.75
N ALA A 38 -1.23 -17.34 5.25
CA ALA A 38 -0.35 -17.70 4.16
C ALA A 38 0.96 -16.94 4.34
N SER A 39 2.03 -17.44 3.74
CA SER A 39 3.33 -16.81 3.86
C SER A 39 3.43 -15.62 2.91
N VAL A 40 4.35 -14.71 3.22
CA VAL A 40 4.65 -13.59 2.34
C VAL A 40 5.00 -14.10 0.94
N ALA A 41 5.85 -15.12 0.88
CA ALA A 41 6.30 -15.64 -0.41
C ALA A 41 5.16 -16.20 -1.25
N SER A 42 4.23 -16.92 -0.63
CA SER A 42 3.13 -17.51 -1.38
C SER A 42 2.16 -16.44 -1.87
N ILE A 43 1.95 -15.40 -1.09
CA ILE A 43 1.09 -14.31 -1.50
C ILE A 43 1.71 -13.55 -2.68
N VAL A 44 3.01 -13.27 -2.59
CA VAL A 44 3.71 -12.58 -3.67
C VAL A 44 3.67 -13.42 -4.95
N GLN A 45 3.84 -14.74 -4.83
CA GLN A 45 3.76 -15.61 -5.99
C GLN A 45 2.36 -15.59 -6.61
N CYS A 46 1.33 -15.65 -5.77
CA CYS A 46 -0.05 -15.59 -6.25
C CYS A 46 -0.31 -14.29 -7.01
N LEU A 47 0.13 -13.16 -6.46
CA LEU A 47 -0.05 -11.88 -7.12
C LEU A 47 0.74 -11.78 -8.41
N THR A 48 1.93 -12.36 -8.44
CA THR A 48 2.74 -12.40 -9.66
C THR A 48 2.01 -13.17 -10.76
N ASP A 49 1.41 -14.30 -10.41
CA ASP A 49 0.66 -15.09 -11.37
C ASP A 49 -0.57 -14.34 -11.87
N GLU A 50 -1.27 -13.63 -10.97
CA GLU A 50 -2.41 -12.84 -11.38
C GLU A 50 -2.00 -11.69 -12.30
N ALA A 51 -0.87 -11.05 -12.00
CA ALA A 51 -0.36 -9.98 -12.85
C ALA A 51 -0.07 -10.47 -14.25
N LYS A 52 0.46 -11.69 -14.37
CA LYS A 52 0.72 -12.28 -15.69
C LYS A 52 -0.55 -12.50 -16.46
N LYS A 53 -1.62 -12.92 -15.79
CA LYS A 53 -2.90 -13.13 -16.46
C LYS A 53 -3.45 -11.84 -17.02
N HIS A 54 -3.18 -10.73 -16.37
CA HIS A 54 -3.67 -9.43 -16.80
C HIS A 54 -2.64 -8.64 -17.61
N ASP A 55 -1.49 -9.28 -17.90
CA ASP A 55 -0.41 -8.64 -18.65
C ASP A 55 -0.02 -7.32 -18.00
N ALA A 56 0.06 -7.31 -16.68
CA ALA A 56 0.31 -6.12 -15.89
C ALA A 56 1.74 -6.12 -15.36
N PRO A 57 2.56 -5.17 -15.76
CA PRO A 57 3.91 -5.05 -15.20
C PRO A 57 3.84 -4.51 -13.78
N PHE A 58 4.81 -4.88 -12.97
CA PHE A 58 4.89 -4.37 -11.61
C PHE A 58 6.34 -4.37 -11.15
N LYS A 59 6.58 -3.60 -10.08
CA LYS A 59 7.89 -3.52 -9.46
C LYS A 59 7.81 -4.13 -8.08
N SER A 60 8.75 -5.00 -7.75
CA SER A 60 8.84 -5.66 -6.45
C SER A 60 10.05 -5.11 -5.71
N THR A 61 9.83 -4.68 -4.46
CA THR A 61 10.89 -4.10 -3.65
C THR A 61 10.88 -4.74 -2.28
N PRO A 62 12.02 -5.18 -1.75
CA PRO A 62 12.09 -5.65 -0.37
C PRO A 62 11.85 -4.48 0.57
N ILE A 63 11.08 -4.73 1.63
CA ILE A 63 10.88 -3.77 2.71
C ILE A 63 11.11 -4.50 4.02
N PRO A 64 11.25 -3.79 5.15
CA PRO A 64 11.42 -4.49 6.41
C PRO A 64 10.30 -5.48 6.63
N GLN A 65 10.67 -6.72 6.89
CA GLN A 65 9.77 -7.83 7.21
C GLN A 65 8.88 -8.27 6.06
N GLY A 66 9.14 -7.84 4.83
CA GLY A 66 8.28 -8.26 3.74
C GLY A 66 8.65 -7.72 2.38
N THR A 67 7.63 -7.52 1.57
CA THR A 67 7.77 -7.13 0.17
C THR A 67 6.72 -6.08 -0.18
N MET A 68 7.11 -5.12 -0.98
CA MET A 68 6.19 -4.12 -1.52
C MET A 68 6.09 -4.34 -3.02
N LEU A 69 4.87 -4.35 -3.54
CA LEU A 69 4.60 -4.48 -4.97
C LEU A 69 3.91 -3.21 -5.44
N GLU A 70 4.40 -2.66 -6.55
CA GLU A 70 3.85 -1.43 -7.11
C GLU A 70 3.33 -1.71 -8.52
N PHE A 71 2.05 -1.45 -8.74
CA PHE A 71 1.40 -1.71 -10.03
C PHE A 71 0.90 -0.39 -10.61
N GLY A 72 1.32 -0.09 -11.82
CA GLY A 72 0.86 1.10 -12.53
C GLY A 72 1.04 2.36 -11.70
N ASP A 73 0.03 3.22 -11.74
CA ASP A 73 0.11 4.51 -11.08
C ASP A 73 -0.36 4.44 -9.64
N SER A 74 0.59 4.34 -8.73
CA SER A 74 0.31 4.51 -7.30
C SER A 74 -0.49 3.38 -6.65
N ASN A 75 -0.61 2.23 -7.28
CA ASN A 75 -1.22 1.08 -6.62
C ASN A 75 -0.13 0.34 -5.87
N VAL A 76 -0.28 0.23 -4.56
CA VAL A 76 0.77 -0.34 -3.71
C VAL A 76 0.19 -1.47 -2.89
N ILE A 77 0.88 -2.61 -2.88
CA ILE A 77 0.56 -3.72 -2.00
C ILE A 77 1.76 -3.95 -1.10
N LYS A 78 1.53 -4.03 0.20
CA LYS A 78 2.57 -4.36 1.17
C LYS A 78 2.20 -5.63 1.90
N VAL A 79 3.11 -6.59 1.88
CA VAL A 79 2.92 -7.88 2.53
C VAL A 79 4.06 -8.05 3.51
N ARG A 80 3.75 -8.19 4.79
CA ARG A 80 4.76 -8.31 5.84
C ARG A 80 4.44 -9.48 6.75
N PHE A 81 5.47 -10.03 7.36
CA PHE A 81 5.31 -10.97 8.46
C PHE A 81 5.83 -10.29 9.72
N ASP A 82 4.93 -9.99 10.65
CA ASP A 82 5.28 -9.22 11.84
C ASP A 82 4.46 -9.74 13.01
N ASN A 83 5.09 -9.82 14.18
CA ASN A 83 4.43 -10.30 15.39
C ASN A 83 3.78 -11.67 15.21
N GLY A 84 4.43 -12.53 14.43
CA GLY A 84 3.95 -13.90 14.26
C GLY A 84 2.78 -14.02 13.29
N ALA A 85 2.45 -12.99 12.55
CA ALA A 85 1.33 -13.02 11.62
C ALA A 85 1.70 -12.34 10.32
N THR A 86 1.09 -12.81 9.24
CA THR A 86 1.21 -12.14 7.94
C THR A 86 0.20 -11.01 7.87
N GLU A 87 0.66 -9.84 7.42
CA GLU A 87 -0.20 -8.68 7.22
C GLU A 87 -0.19 -8.32 5.75
N TYR A 88 -1.37 -8.10 5.21
CA TYR A 88 -1.54 -7.74 3.80
C TYR A 88 -2.32 -6.43 3.72
N ARG A 89 -1.80 -5.47 2.94
CA ARG A 89 -2.47 -4.19 2.76
C ARG A 89 -2.36 -3.75 1.32
N PHE A 90 -3.51 -3.40 0.74
CA PHE A 90 -3.59 -2.88 -0.60
C PHE A 90 -4.04 -1.42 -0.55
N TYR A 91 -3.21 -0.54 -1.09
CA TYR A 91 -3.50 0.88 -1.17
C TYR A 91 -3.72 1.22 -2.64
N PRO A 92 -4.97 1.41 -3.06
CA PRO A 92 -5.25 1.72 -4.46
C PRO A 92 -4.81 3.13 -4.80
N GLY A 93 -4.30 3.29 -6.00
CA GLY A 93 -4.01 4.60 -6.52
C GLY A 93 -5.22 5.11 -7.26
N GLN A 94 -4.97 5.75 -8.40
CA GLN A 94 -6.05 6.24 -9.23
C GLN A 94 -6.77 5.05 -9.83
N ARG A 95 -8.08 4.99 -9.65
CA ARG A 95 -8.85 3.84 -10.13
C ARG A 95 -9.18 4.00 -11.61
N HIS A 96 -8.94 2.95 -12.37
CA HIS A 96 -9.38 2.85 -13.76
C HIS A 96 -9.47 1.37 -14.13
N VAL A 97 -10.04 1.09 -15.27
CA VAL A 97 -10.32 -0.28 -15.68
C VAL A 97 -9.11 -1.19 -15.59
N GLY A 98 -7.95 -0.69 -15.95
CA GLY A 98 -6.73 -1.50 -15.92
C GLY A 98 -6.29 -1.96 -14.54
N ASN A 99 -6.79 -1.33 -13.48
CA ASN A 99 -6.38 -1.65 -12.12
C ASN A 99 -7.46 -2.35 -11.29
N LEU A 100 -8.66 -2.49 -11.83
CA LEU A 100 -9.76 -3.06 -11.04
C LEU A 100 -9.50 -4.49 -10.62
N TRP A 101 -8.70 -5.23 -11.39
CA TRP A 101 -8.42 -6.63 -11.08
C TRP A 101 -7.64 -6.78 -9.76
N LEU A 102 -6.95 -5.73 -9.31
CA LEU A 102 -6.13 -5.81 -8.10
C LEU A 102 -6.97 -6.08 -6.84
N GLU A 103 -8.17 -5.55 -6.76
CA GLU A 103 -9.02 -5.81 -5.62
C GLU A 103 -9.42 -7.27 -5.56
N GLY A 104 -9.82 -7.83 -6.70
CA GLY A 104 -10.17 -9.24 -6.78
C GLY A 104 -8.97 -10.13 -6.50
N ALA A 105 -7.81 -9.79 -7.03
CA ALA A 105 -6.59 -10.54 -6.78
C ALA A 105 -6.21 -10.51 -5.31
N SER A 106 -6.41 -9.37 -4.64
CA SER A 106 -6.14 -9.27 -3.21
C SER A 106 -6.99 -10.25 -2.42
N LYS A 107 -8.26 -10.35 -2.75
CA LYS A 107 -9.16 -11.27 -2.06
C LYS A 107 -8.83 -12.71 -2.34
N LYS A 108 -8.34 -12.99 -3.53
CA LYS A 108 -7.97 -14.35 -3.92
C LYS A 108 -6.65 -14.78 -3.27
N CYS A 109 -5.65 -13.90 -3.29
CA CYS A 109 -4.30 -14.25 -2.85
C CYS A 109 -4.09 -14.06 -1.35
N ALA A 110 -4.85 -13.18 -0.73
CA ALA A 110 -4.69 -12.85 0.69
C ALA A 110 -6.03 -12.77 1.39
N PRO A 111 -6.82 -13.86 1.39
CA PRO A 111 -8.12 -13.84 2.05
C PRO A 111 -7.95 -13.72 3.55
N ALA A 112 -8.95 -13.14 4.20
CA ALA A 112 -8.99 -13.10 5.66
C ALA A 112 -9.04 -14.51 6.20
N SER A 113 -8.27 -14.76 7.26
CA SER A 113 -8.22 -16.10 7.85
C SER A 113 -9.24 -16.24 8.98
#